data_08446c8211ae925a2e331e9883bd23ac
#
_entry.id   08446c8211ae925a2e331e9883bd23ac
#
_cell.length_a   1.000
_cell.length_b   1.000
_cell.length_c   1.000
_cell.angle_alpha   90.00
_cell.angle_beta   90.00
_cell.angle_gamma   90.00
#
_symmetry.space_group_name_H-M   'P 1'
#
loop_
_entity.id
_entity.type
_entity.pdbx_description
1 polymer ?
#
loop_
_entity_poly.entity_id
_entity_poly.type
_entity_poly.pdbx_seq_one_letter_code
_entity_poly.pdbx_strand_id
1 'polypeptide(L)'
;MFTSEIKTYTYTNKEIQRVQILRMEDWHHISFFQPAYAEDAFRQLCDLYSNYMVKKYAYVQGTNLLFTLPDDLRLPWTNHPRYGVLYDPLCVVSAMFRDHILLRNKQLIFKNKSTEELYHQLQDRGCIHLASGKLPILSVLPVRKSFGFLSQENKDASMKVNVSFFTMNSLDIGTVYDSLATSIGLCVQRGEILNPPLFDREVFTVDKQGKTAVRRISLKDLDIRIGNKRYRDGENCRILYRPEHSYTPRHGYDLIVVGRQVTAFRRGGGLIPSSGFVIHTDILPELPDTQVRYGGLEDMLFAVQAGNSAVINGIPTNRFLSSFHDLKKPWIPPYPPTLYPLDYARDRAPRIVIGADMQDQPMILWFEGAGKYGYQPGKESCGASLKEAAEICAELGMKNGVHLDGGGSAQILCANKRELLLSDRDPVTYEENERAVVNGLIVQ
;
A
#
# COMPACT_ATOMS: atom_id res chain seq x y z
N MET A 1 -5.53 -26.01 12.95
CA MET A 1 -4.56 -26.78 12.14
C MET A 1 -4.71 -26.35 10.69
N PHE A 2 -3.69 -26.45 9.82
CA PHE A 2 -3.84 -26.20 8.39
C PHE A 2 -3.26 -27.35 7.56
N THR A 3 -3.72 -27.47 6.33
CA THR A 3 -3.16 -28.38 5.32
C THR A 3 -2.57 -27.57 4.19
N SER A 4 -1.47 -28.05 3.60
CA SER A 4 -0.83 -27.46 2.41
C SER A 4 -0.73 -28.52 1.31
N GLU A 5 -1.12 -28.17 0.11
CA GLU A 5 -0.93 -28.99 -1.09
C GLU A 5 -0.50 -28.12 -2.28
N ILE A 6 0.27 -28.69 -3.20
CA ILE A 6 0.63 -28.02 -4.45
C ILE A 6 -0.04 -28.74 -5.62
N LYS A 7 -0.78 -27.96 -6.42
CA LYS A 7 -1.35 -28.44 -7.70
C LYS A 7 -0.64 -27.77 -8.87
N THR A 8 -0.51 -28.53 -9.96
CA THR A 8 0.05 -28.02 -11.22
C THR A 8 -1.03 -28.00 -12.28
N TYR A 9 -1.24 -26.86 -12.88
CA TYR A 9 -2.13 -26.64 -14.02
C TYR A 9 -1.29 -26.49 -15.28
N THR A 10 -1.82 -26.96 -16.40
CA THR A 10 -1.18 -26.77 -17.71
C THR A 10 -2.13 -25.99 -18.59
N TYR A 11 -1.69 -24.85 -19.06
CA TYR A 11 -2.45 -24.00 -19.98
C TYR A 11 -2.42 -24.56 -21.41
N THR A 12 -3.30 -24.05 -22.27
CA THR A 12 -3.42 -24.50 -23.66
C THR A 12 -2.14 -24.33 -24.49
N ASN A 13 -1.31 -23.35 -24.13
CA ASN A 13 0.03 -23.10 -24.71
C ASN A 13 1.15 -23.97 -24.11
N LYS A 14 0.80 -24.97 -23.30
CA LYS A 14 1.71 -25.90 -22.59
C LYS A 14 2.54 -25.24 -21.49
N GLU A 15 2.29 -24.00 -21.13
CA GLU A 15 2.88 -23.37 -19.95
C GLU A 15 2.28 -23.95 -18.69
N ILE A 16 3.09 -24.01 -17.63
CA ILE A 16 2.65 -24.59 -16.35
C ILE A 16 2.45 -23.50 -15.29
N GLN A 17 1.50 -23.77 -14.40
CA GLN A 17 1.21 -22.97 -13.23
C GLN A 17 1.17 -23.85 -11.99
N ARG A 18 2.05 -23.63 -11.04
CA ARG A 18 2.00 -24.24 -9.70
C ARG A 18 1.22 -23.34 -8.75
N VAL A 19 0.33 -23.97 -8.00
CA VAL A 19 -0.53 -23.29 -7.04
C VAL A 19 -0.40 -23.98 -5.69
N GLN A 20 0.07 -23.30 -4.67
CA GLN A 20 0.01 -23.76 -3.29
C GLN A 20 -1.37 -23.43 -2.72
N ILE A 21 -2.03 -24.40 -2.15
CA ILE A 21 -3.37 -24.31 -1.60
C ILE A 21 -3.29 -24.58 -0.10
N LEU A 22 -3.68 -23.63 0.69
CA LEU A 22 -3.75 -23.73 2.14
C LEU A 22 -5.21 -23.74 2.57
N ARG A 23 -5.58 -24.72 3.40
CA ARG A 23 -6.92 -24.83 4.01
C ARG A 23 -6.78 -24.89 5.52
N MET A 24 -7.62 -24.15 6.21
CA MET A 24 -7.61 -24.03 7.66
C MET A 24 -8.99 -24.32 8.23
N GLU A 25 -9.06 -24.75 9.48
CA GLU A 25 -10.31 -25.16 10.12
C GLU A 25 -11.20 -23.97 10.49
N ASP A 26 -10.62 -22.87 10.88
CA ASP A 26 -11.37 -21.68 11.30
C ASP A 26 -10.55 -20.37 11.21
N TRP A 27 -11.23 -19.24 11.38
CA TRP A 27 -10.67 -17.89 11.29
C TRP A 27 -10.01 -17.41 12.58
N HIS A 28 -10.23 -18.05 13.72
CA HIS A 28 -9.76 -17.57 15.02
C HIS A 28 -8.25 -17.65 15.19
N HIS A 29 -7.60 -18.56 14.47
CA HIS A 29 -6.14 -18.75 14.46
C HIS A 29 -5.41 -17.83 13.50
N ILE A 30 -6.13 -17.07 12.68
CA ILE A 30 -5.56 -16.12 11.73
C ILE A 30 -5.46 -14.74 12.36
N SER A 31 -4.28 -14.14 12.33
CA SER A 31 -4.04 -12.81 12.87
C SER A 31 -3.20 -11.97 11.94
N PHE A 32 -3.51 -10.67 11.88
CA PHE A 32 -2.61 -9.71 11.23
C PHE A 32 -1.39 -9.46 12.12
N PHE A 33 -0.25 -9.26 11.49
CA PHE A 33 0.92 -8.72 12.16
C PHE A 33 1.60 -7.66 11.30
N GLN A 34 2.40 -6.84 11.96
CA GLN A 34 3.23 -5.84 11.31
C GLN A 34 4.69 -6.21 11.60
N PRO A 35 5.54 -6.42 10.58
CA PRO A 35 6.95 -6.70 10.80
C PRO A 35 7.59 -5.50 11.50
N ALA A 36 8.61 -5.77 12.31
CA ALA A 36 9.46 -4.74 12.85
C ALA A 36 10.15 -3.97 11.70
N TYR A 37 10.41 -2.68 11.91
CA TYR A 37 11.15 -1.92 10.91
C TYR A 37 12.56 -2.46 10.77
N ALA A 38 12.95 -2.76 9.54
CA ALA A 38 14.30 -3.15 9.17
C ALA A 38 14.91 -2.13 8.20
N GLU A 39 16.08 -1.58 8.53
CA GLU A 39 16.74 -0.57 7.69
C GLU A 39 17.13 -1.14 6.32
N ASP A 40 17.58 -2.40 6.29
CA ASP A 40 17.93 -3.08 5.03
C ASP A 40 16.70 -3.27 4.13
N ALA A 41 15.52 -3.51 4.72
CA ALA A 41 14.27 -3.57 3.99
C ALA A 41 13.95 -2.22 3.33
N PHE A 42 14.18 -1.12 4.03
CA PHE A 42 13.98 0.20 3.47
C PHE A 42 14.98 0.55 2.38
N ARG A 43 16.24 0.14 2.53
CA ARG A 43 17.24 0.27 1.45
C ARG A 43 16.81 -0.52 0.21
N GLN A 44 16.34 -1.75 0.39
CA GLN A 44 15.80 -2.56 -0.70
C GLN A 44 14.64 -1.82 -1.42
N LEU A 45 13.72 -1.20 -0.67
CA LEU A 45 12.64 -0.40 -1.25
C LEU A 45 13.19 0.73 -2.12
N CYS A 46 14.17 1.47 -1.62
CA CYS A 46 14.81 2.55 -2.36
C CYS A 46 15.51 2.04 -3.62
N ASP A 47 16.20 0.91 -3.53
CA ASP A 47 16.95 0.33 -4.65
C ASP A 47 16.05 -0.24 -5.75
N LEU A 48 14.98 -0.92 -5.37
CA LEU A 48 14.08 -1.57 -6.32
C LEU A 48 13.14 -0.58 -7.03
N TYR A 49 12.68 0.44 -6.31
CA TYR A 49 11.57 1.28 -6.76
C TYR A 49 11.91 2.75 -6.94
N SER A 50 13.11 3.16 -6.56
CA SER A 50 13.53 4.54 -6.70
C SER A 50 14.12 4.83 -8.07
N ASN A 51 13.92 6.06 -8.53
CA ASN A 51 14.58 6.52 -9.75
C ASN A 51 16.07 6.79 -9.52
N TYR A 52 16.77 7.12 -10.61
CA TYR A 52 18.20 7.40 -10.58
C TYR A 52 18.62 8.45 -9.54
N MET A 53 17.79 9.47 -9.33
CA MET A 53 18.12 10.56 -8.39
C MET A 53 18.12 10.07 -6.94
N VAL A 54 17.17 9.21 -6.56
CA VAL A 54 17.17 8.58 -5.23
C VAL A 54 18.44 7.77 -5.02
N LYS A 55 18.80 6.91 -5.99
CA LYS A 55 20.02 6.09 -5.90
C LYS A 55 21.29 6.93 -5.79
N LYS A 56 21.33 8.06 -6.49
CA LYS A 56 22.52 8.91 -6.54
C LYS A 56 22.68 9.81 -5.33
N TYR A 57 21.60 10.37 -4.80
CA TYR A 57 21.65 11.45 -3.82
C TYR A 57 20.97 11.14 -2.50
N ALA A 58 20.24 10.05 -2.41
CA ALA A 58 19.55 9.66 -1.19
C ALA A 58 20.42 8.79 -0.28
N TYR A 59 20.23 8.96 1.01
CA TYR A 59 20.74 8.07 2.03
C TYR A 59 19.70 7.87 3.13
N VAL A 60 19.82 6.77 3.85
CA VAL A 60 18.89 6.42 4.93
C VAL A 60 19.46 6.87 6.27
N GLN A 61 18.64 7.54 7.05
CA GLN A 61 18.94 7.87 8.44
C GLN A 61 17.74 7.52 9.32
N GLY A 62 17.86 6.45 10.08
CA GLY A 62 16.74 5.92 10.86
C GLY A 62 15.55 5.54 9.98
N THR A 63 14.40 6.16 10.21
CA THR A 63 13.16 5.93 9.45
C THR A 63 12.91 6.96 8.35
N ASN A 64 13.92 7.76 8.00
CA ASN A 64 13.80 8.81 7.00
C ASN A 64 14.71 8.56 5.80
N LEU A 65 14.21 8.88 4.63
CA LEU A 65 14.99 9.00 3.41
C LEU A 65 15.43 10.45 3.24
N LEU A 66 16.73 10.68 3.24
CA LEU A 66 17.32 12.01 3.14
C LEU A 66 17.95 12.19 1.77
N PHE A 67 17.81 13.37 1.21
CA PHE A 67 18.45 13.76 -0.05
C PHE A 67 19.49 14.85 0.20
N THR A 68 20.69 14.62 -0.32
CA THR A 68 21.73 15.66 -0.38
C THR A 68 21.78 16.20 -1.79
N LEU A 69 21.49 17.48 -1.94
CA LEU A 69 21.57 18.18 -3.23
C LEU A 69 23.01 18.59 -3.49
N PRO A 70 23.61 18.24 -4.63
CA PRO A 70 24.88 18.82 -5.06
C PRO A 70 24.75 20.31 -5.35
N ASP A 71 25.83 21.04 -5.18
CA ASP A 71 25.89 22.50 -5.29
C ASP A 71 25.49 23.02 -6.69
N ASP A 72 25.70 22.21 -7.72
CA ASP A 72 25.43 22.50 -9.13
C ASP A 72 24.12 21.91 -9.66
N LEU A 73 23.35 21.25 -8.78
CA LEU A 73 22.11 20.60 -9.20
C LEU A 73 21.09 21.66 -9.68
N ARG A 74 20.81 21.61 -10.95
CA ARG A 74 19.59 22.21 -11.50
C ARG A 74 18.49 21.19 -11.36
N LEU A 75 17.48 21.49 -10.56
CA LEU A 75 16.30 20.63 -10.42
C LEU A 75 15.61 20.51 -11.79
N PRO A 76 15.58 19.34 -12.42
CA PRO A 76 14.89 19.17 -13.68
C PRO A 76 13.39 19.22 -13.44
N TRP A 77 12.79 20.30 -13.82
CA TRP A 77 11.34 20.49 -13.80
C TRP A 77 10.75 19.84 -15.04
N THR A 78 10.45 18.57 -15.00
CA THR A 78 9.72 17.90 -16.07
C THR A 78 8.33 17.53 -15.58
N ASN A 79 7.31 18.11 -16.21
CA ASN A 79 5.95 17.66 -16.01
C ASN A 79 5.78 16.30 -16.69
N HIS A 80 5.36 15.32 -15.93
CA HIS A 80 4.93 14.06 -16.52
C HIS A 80 3.61 14.27 -17.24
N PRO A 81 3.50 13.94 -18.56
CA PRO A 81 2.28 14.19 -19.34
C PRO A 81 1.02 13.58 -18.74
N ARG A 82 1.16 12.48 -18.01
CA ARG A 82 0.07 11.71 -17.44
C ARG A 82 -0.29 12.10 -16.00
N TYR A 83 0.70 12.49 -15.20
CA TYR A 83 0.50 12.71 -13.76
C TYR A 83 0.61 14.17 -13.36
N GLY A 84 1.00 15.05 -14.26
CA GLY A 84 1.27 16.47 -13.96
C GLY A 84 2.37 16.67 -12.91
N VAL A 85 3.10 15.61 -12.57
CA VAL A 85 4.07 15.53 -11.47
C VAL A 85 5.43 15.12 -12.03
N LEU A 86 6.42 15.53 -11.37
CA LEU A 86 7.83 15.42 -11.69
C LEU A 86 8.37 14.02 -11.40
N TYR A 87 9.23 13.53 -12.28
CA TYR A 87 9.86 12.21 -12.17
C TYR A 87 10.88 12.06 -11.06
N ASP A 88 11.28 13.17 -10.47
CA ASP A 88 12.39 13.22 -9.56
C ASP A 88 11.87 13.29 -8.12
N PRO A 89 12.33 12.44 -7.17
CA PRO A 89 11.95 12.52 -5.76
C PRO A 89 12.26 13.88 -5.13
N LEU A 90 13.35 14.53 -5.55
CA LEU A 90 13.62 15.92 -5.21
C LEU A 90 12.54 16.84 -5.75
N CYS A 91 11.98 16.48 -6.88
CA CYS A 91 10.87 17.19 -7.48
C CYS A 91 9.52 16.84 -6.84
N VAL A 92 9.37 15.73 -6.11
CA VAL A 92 8.14 15.48 -5.34
C VAL A 92 8.05 16.44 -4.17
N VAL A 93 9.14 16.61 -3.41
CA VAL A 93 9.21 17.64 -2.39
C VAL A 93 9.11 19.03 -3.01
N SER A 94 9.78 19.28 -4.13
CA SER A 94 9.70 20.56 -4.83
C SER A 94 8.42 20.74 -5.63
N ALA A 95 7.71 19.70 -6.06
CA ALA A 95 6.39 19.83 -6.69
C ALA A 95 5.33 20.41 -5.76
N MET A 96 5.43 20.14 -4.46
CA MET A 96 4.57 20.76 -3.46
C MET A 96 4.88 22.23 -3.24
N PHE A 97 6.15 22.55 -3.40
CA PHE A 97 6.65 23.90 -3.29
C PHE A 97 6.93 24.53 -4.66
N ARG A 98 6.63 23.81 -5.74
CA ARG A 98 6.97 24.13 -7.13
C ARG A 98 6.75 25.59 -7.50
N ASP A 99 5.62 26.13 -7.07
CA ASP A 99 5.23 27.49 -7.36
C ASP A 99 5.56 28.46 -6.22
N HIS A 100 6.12 27.94 -5.12
CA HIS A 100 6.23 28.65 -3.85
C HIS A 100 7.64 28.73 -3.28
N ILE A 101 8.56 27.85 -3.72
CA ILE A 101 9.98 27.91 -3.31
C ILE A 101 10.87 27.99 -4.53
N LEU A 102 11.80 28.93 -4.49
CA LEU A 102 12.87 29.07 -5.48
C LEU A 102 14.20 28.78 -4.80
N LEU A 103 15.03 27.96 -5.44
CA LEU A 103 16.42 27.81 -5.06
C LEU A 103 17.27 28.79 -5.86
N ARG A 104 17.82 29.81 -5.21
CA ARG A 104 18.68 30.82 -5.85
C ARG A 104 19.91 31.04 -4.98
N ASN A 105 21.09 30.95 -5.59
CA ASN A 105 22.37 31.16 -4.90
C ASN A 105 22.50 30.32 -3.59
N LYS A 106 22.06 29.05 -3.64
CA LYS A 106 22.04 28.12 -2.49
C LYS A 106 21.09 28.53 -1.35
N GLN A 107 20.21 29.48 -1.58
CA GLN A 107 19.19 29.90 -0.63
C GLN A 107 17.80 29.53 -1.11
N LEU A 108 16.95 29.06 -0.18
CA LEU A 108 15.53 28.86 -0.44
C LEU A 108 14.82 30.20 -0.31
N ILE A 109 14.09 30.58 -1.33
CA ILE A 109 13.27 31.78 -1.37
C ILE A 109 11.81 31.37 -1.41
N PHE A 110 11.07 31.71 -0.35
CA PHE A 110 9.65 31.41 -0.24
C PHE A 110 8.83 32.54 -0.86
N LYS A 111 7.88 32.21 -1.71
CA LYS A 111 6.98 33.19 -2.32
C LYS A 111 5.92 33.73 -1.38
N ASN A 112 5.59 32.99 -0.34
CA ASN A 112 4.62 33.45 0.65
C ASN A 112 4.90 32.86 2.04
N LYS A 113 4.36 33.54 3.06
CA LYS A 113 4.58 33.20 4.45
C LYS A 113 4.03 31.83 4.86
N SER A 114 2.93 31.39 4.29
CA SER A 114 2.35 30.08 4.62
C SER A 114 3.20 28.91 4.11
N THR A 115 3.92 29.09 3.02
CA THR A 115 4.88 28.10 2.52
C THR A 115 6.12 28.04 3.40
N GLU A 116 6.59 29.19 3.86
CA GLU A 116 7.70 29.28 4.82
C GLU A 116 7.34 28.62 6.16
N GLU A 117 6.16 28.90 6.69
CA GLU A 117 5.64 28.28 7.91
C GLU A 117 5.52 26.75 7.76
N LEU A 118 5.01 26.25 6.63
CA LEU A 118 4.95 24.83 6.36
C LEU A 118 6.35 24.20 6.25
N TYR A 119 7.29 24.86 5.59
CA TYR A 119 8.68 24.42 5.50
C TYR A 119 9.29 24.27 6.90
N HIS A 120 9.13 25.27 7.77
CA HIS A 120 9.63 25.21 9.14
C HIS A 120 8.94 24.13 9.97
N GLN A 121 7.64 23.93 9.84
CA GLN A 121 6.94 22.83 10.49
C GLN A 121 7.47 21.45 10.08
N LEU A 122 7.83 21.27 8.81
CA LEU A 122 8.46 20.04 8.31
C LEU A 122 9.90 19.89 8.83
N GLN A 123 10.61 21.01 8.97
CA GLN A 123 11.94 21.07 9.59
C GLN A 123 11.89 20.66 11.05
N ASP A 124 10.97 21.24 11.83
CA ASP A 124 10.79 20.97 13.27
C ASP A 124 10.40 19.50 13.53
N ARG A 125 9.69 18.88 12.57
CA ARG A 125 9.35 17.45 12.61
C ARG A 125 10.47 16.52 12.14
N GLY A 126 11.65 17.04 11.84
CA GLY A 126 12.77 16.26 11.33
C GLY A 126 12.60 15.78 9.89
N CYS A 127 11.61 16.32 9.15
CA CYS A 127 11.41 16.00 7.75
C CYS A 127 12.32 16.80 6.81
N ILE A 128 12.87 17.92 7.28
CA ILE A 128 13.80 18.77 6.55
C ILE A 128 14.95 19.12 7.48
N HIS A 129 16.18 18.86 7.07
CA HIS A 129 17.38 19.19 7.81
C HIS A 129 18.23 20.17 7.00
N LEU A 130 18.68 21.23 7.67
CA LEU A 130 19.70 22.13 7.14
C LEU A 130 21.06 21.65 7.61
N ALA A 131 21.87 21.13 6.70
CA ALA A 131 23.29 20.91 7.00
C ALA A 131 24.00 22.26 7.04
N SER A 132 24.72 22.54 8.13
CA SER A 132 25.49 23.78 8.28
C SER A 132 26.46 23.96 7.10
N GLY A 133 26.29 25.04 6.34
CA GLY A 133 27.17 25.42 5.24
C GLY A 133 26.95 24.71 3.91
N LYS A 134 25.91 23.86 3.78
CA LYS A 134 25.54 23.15 2.55
C LYS A 134 24.04 23.31 2.29
N LEU A 135 23.61 22.93 1.08
CA LEU A 135 22.18 22.91 0.71
C LEU A 135 21.35 22.08 1.69
N PRO A 136 20.07 22.44 1.87
CA PRO A 136 19.19 21.70 2.76
C PRO A 136 19.11 20.24 2.34
N ILE A 137 19.21 19.35 3.32
CA ILE A 137 18.91 17.96 3.15
C ILE A 137 17.39 17.82 3.29
N LEU A 138 16.73 17.43 2.21
CA LEU A 138 15.30 17.20 2.22
C LEU A 138 15.03 15.75 2.64
N SER A 139 14.42 15.59 3.80
CA SER A 139 13.87 14.30 4.22
C SER A 139 12.55 14.09 3.50
N VAL A 140 12.52 13.11 2.63
CA VAL A 140 11.26 12.67 2.04
C VAL A 140 10.64 11.65 2.96
N LEU A 141 9.78 12.10 3.82
CA LEU A 141 8.73 11.36 4.49
C LEU A 141 9.14 10.18 5.38
N PRO A 142 8.61 10.11 6.58
CA PRO A 142 8.89 9.00 7.46
C PRO A 142 8.42 7.70 6.82
N VAL A 143 9.33 6.73 6.74
CA VAL A 143 8.96 5.34 6.49
C VAL A 143 8.14 4.88 7.68
N ARG A 144 7.10 4.12 7.43
CA ARG A 144 6.36 3.47 8.51
C ARG A 144 7.31 2.63 9.36
N LYS A 145 7.13 2.66 10.68
CA LYS A 145 7.93 1.87 11.63
C LYS A 145 7.74 0.35 11.49
N SER A 146 6.86 -0.10 10.60
CA SER A 146 6.57 -1.51 10.33
C SER A 146 6.80 -1.78 8.85
N PHE A 147 8.03 -2.11 8.49
CA PHE A 147 8.41 -2.53 7.15
C PHE A 147 9.59 -3.47 7.25
N GLY A 148 9.41 -4.73 6.92
CA GLY A 148 10.40 -5.76 7.13
C GLY A 148 10.13 -7.04 6.37
N PHE A 149 10.93 -8.06 6.64
CA PHE A 149 10.90 -9.35 5.97
C PHE A 149 10.05 -10.36 6.75
N LEU A 150 9.11 -11.05 6.08
CA LEU A 150 8.28 -12.06 6.70
C LEU A 150 9.09 -13.20 7.31
N SER A 151 10.22 -13.57 6.69
CA SER A 151 11.09 -14.64 7.17
C SER A 151 11.73 -14.33 8.53
N GLN A 152 11.89 -13.05 8.87
CA GLN A 152 12.55 -12.62 10.10
C GLN A 152 11.59 -12.53 11.29
N GLU A 153 10.28 -12.48 11.03
CA GLU A 153 9.24 -12.24 12.03
C GLU A 153 8.52 -13.53 12.46
N ASN A 154 7.98 -13.52 13.67
CA ASN A 154 7.08 -14.57 14.17
C ASN A 154 7.57 -16.00 13.85
N LYS A 155 8.78 -16.34 14.29
CA LYS A 155 9.44 -17.62 13.95
C LYS A 155 8.66 -18.83 14.40
N ASP A 156 7.83 -18.69 15.43
CA ASP A 156 6.99 -19.76 15.99
C ASP A 156 5.63 -19.89 15.26
N ALA A 157 5.31 -18.99 14.34
CA ALA A 157 4.11 -19.09 13.54
C ALA A 157 4.19 -20.26 12.57
N SER A 158 3.13 -21.06 12.52
CA SER A 158 3.03 -22.20 11.61
C SER A 158 2.92 -21.77 10.13
N MET A 159 2.36 -20.58 9.88
CA MET A 159 2.26 -19.99 8.54
C MET A 159 2.38 -18.46 8.58
N LYS A 160 2.96 -17.89 7.53
CA LYS A 160 3.03 -16.44 7.30
C LYS A 160 2.73 -16.11 5.84
N VAL A 161 1.95 -15.04 5.60
CA VAL A 161 1.53 -14.60 4.25
C VAL A 161 1.58 -13.09 4.17
N ASN A 162 2.07 -12.50 3.07
CA ASN A 162 1.93 -11.05 2.84
C ASN A 162 0.49 -10.67 2.51
N VAL A 163 0.11 -9.40 2.77
CA VAL A 163 -1.28 -8.96 2.63
C VAL A 163 -1.44 -7.73 1.76
N SER A 164 -1.12 -6.57 2.31
CA SER A 164 -1.51 -5.29 1.73
C SER A 164 -0.57 -4.81 0.66
N PHE A 165 -1.13 -4.20 -0.38
CA PHE A 165 -0.38 -3.27 -1.20
C PHE A 165 0.17 -2.13 -0.36
N PHE A 166 1.23 -1.52 -0.82
CA PHE A 166 1.85 -0.39 -0.14
C PHE A 166 2.49 0.58 -1.12
N THR A 167 2.69 1.80 -0.68
CA THR A 167 3.37 2.82 -1.46
C THR A 167 4.85 2.45 -1.58
N MET A 168 5.30 2.15 -2.78
CA MET A 168 6.62 1.59 -3.05
C MET A 168 7.57 2.56 -3.74
N ASN A 169 7.04 3.51 -4.49
CA ASN A 169 7.83 4.38 -5.35
C ASN A 169 7.68 5.84 -4.92
N SER A 170 8.76 6.58 -4.98
CA SER A 170 8.75 8.03 -4.74
C SER A 170 7.77 8.77 -5.65
N LEU A 171 7.49 8.25 -6.85
CA LEU A 171 6.49 8.82 -7.76
C LEU A 171 5.04 8.56 -7.33
N ASP A 172 4.81 7.64 -6.42
CA ASP A 172 3.49 7.42 -5.81
C ASP A 172 3.16 8.50 -4.77
N ILE A 173 4.17 9.25 -4.34
CA ILE A 173 4.03 10.33 -3.37
C ILE A 173 3.43 11.56 -4.04
N GLY A 174 2.24 11.94 -3.63
CA GLY A 174 1.51 13.09 -4.19
C GLY A 174 1.66 14.37 -3.36
N THR A 175 1.98 14.21 -2.08
CA THR A 175 2.10 15.33 -1.11
C THR A 175 3.21 15.05 -0.10
N VAL A 176 3.67 16.09 0.65
CA VAL A 176 4.64 15.90 1.77
C VAL A 176 4.08 15.07 2.91
N TYR A 177 2.78 14.84 2.94
CA TYR A 177 2.11 14.08 3.99
C TYR A 177 2.03 12.60 3.67
N ASP A 178 2.27 12.22 2.41
CA ASP A 178 2.37 10.82 2.01
C ASP A 178 3.62 10.17 2.62
N SER A 179 3.62 8.86 2.72
CA SER A 179 4.82 8.13 3.14
C SER A 179 5.00 6.86 2.34
N LEU A 180 6.25 6.49 2.10
CA LEU A 180 6.61 5.18 1.58
C LEU A 180 6.22 4.09 2.59
N ALA A 181 6.07 2.86 2.13
CA ALA A 181 5.70 1.71 2.94
C ALA A 181 4.39 1.90 3.74
N THR A 182 3.47 2.72 3.25
CA THR A 182 2.13 2.84 3.84
C THR A 182 1.22 1.75 3.28
N SER A 183 0.60 0.96 4.17
CA SER A 183 -0.38 -0.06 3.77
C SER A 183 -1.58 0.58 3.09
N ILE A 184 -2.04 -0.03 2.01
CA ILE A 184 -3.22 0.38 1.25
C ILE A 184 -4.30 -0.69 1.44
N GLY A 185 -5.46 -0.27 1.94
CA GLY A 185 -6.61 -1.13 2.13
C GLY A 185 -6.95 -1.47 3.57
N LEU A 186 -8.21 -1.85 3.79
CA LEU A 186 -8.76 -2.17 5.10
C LEU A 186 -8.14 -3.45 5.67
N CYS A 187 -7.78 -3.40 6.95
CA CYS A 187 -7.48 -4.57 7.76
C CYS A 187 -8.26 -4.49 9.07
N VAL A 188 -9.07 -5.51 9.34
CA VAL A 188 -9.84 -5.63 10.60
C VAL A 188 -9.54 -6.94 11.26
N GLN A 189 -9.31 -6.91 12.56
CA GLN A 189 -9.15 -8.08 13.39
C GLN A 189 -9.96 -7.95 14.67
N ARG A 190 -10.86 -8.89 14.92
CA ARG A 190 -11.72 -8.96 16.11
C ARG A 190 -12.42 -7.63 16.44
N GLY A 191 -12.94 -6.97 15.40
CA GLY A 191 -13.62 -5.68 15.49
C GLY A 191 -12.71 -4.46 15.56
N GLU A 192 -11.39 -4.64 15.66
CA GLU A 192 -10.44 -3.54 15.60
C GLU A 192 -9.99 -3.26 14.16
N ILE A 193 -10.13 -2.01 13.73
CA ILE A 193 -9.62 -1.55 12.43
C ILE A 193 -8.14 -1.19 12.57
N LEU A 194 -7.28 -2.07 12.07
CA LEU A 194 -5.83 -1.90 12.09
C LEU A 194 -5.34 -0.95 11.00
N ASN A 195 -6.01 -0.95 9.85
CA ASN A 195 -5.76 -0.03 8.75
C ASN A 195 -7.09 0.35 8.09
N PRO A 196 -7.35 1.65 7.80
CA PRO A 196 -8.60 2.08 7.20
C PRO A 196 -8.66 1.73 5.71
N PRO A 197 -9.85 1.65 5.09
CA PRO A 197 -9.99 1.59 3.65
C PRO A 197 -9.52 2.92 3.03
N LEU A 198 -8.76 2.86 1.94
CA LEU A 198 -8.31 4.04 1.20
C LEU A 198 -8.88 4.14 -0.21
N PHE A 199 -9.68 3.17 -0.65
CA PHE A 199 -10.33 3.16 -1.96
C PHE A 199 -11.65 2.39 -1.91
N ASP A 200 -12.54 2.70 -2.84
CA ASP A 200 -13.83 2.03 -2.94
C ASP A 200 -13.71 0.71 -3.71
N ARG A 201 -13.33 -0.35 -3.01
CA ARG A 201 -13.23 -1.72 -3.52
C ARG A 201 -13.97 -2.69 -2.63
N GLU A 202 -14.13 -3.90 -3.15
CA GLU A 202 -14.65 -5.03 -2.39
C GLU A 202 -13.70 -5.37 -1.24
N VAL A 203 -14.31 -5.76 -0.14
CA VAL A 203 -13.67 -6.23 1.09
C VAL A 203 -14.13 -7.65 1.34
N PHE A 204 -13.21 -8.56 1.55
CA PHE A 204 -13.53 -9.88 2.09
C PHE A 204 -13.74 -9.74 3.59
N THR A 205 -14.86 -10.21 4.08
CA THR A 205 -15.27 -10.08 5.48
C THR A 205 -15.67 -11.42 6.08
N VAL A 206 -15.36 -11.59 7.36
CA VAL A 206 -15.82 -12.69 8.22
C VAL A 206 -16.46 -12.09 9.44
N ASP A 207 -17.71 -12.41 9.71
CA ASP A 207 -18.39 -11.97 10.93
C ASP A 207 -18.01 -12.82 12.17
N LYS A 208 -18.49 -12.44 13.34
CA LYS A 208 -18.23 -13.19 14.60
C LYS A 208 -18.77 -14.61 14.62
N GLN A 209 -19.69 -14.94 13.73
CA GLN A 209 -20.24 -16.30 13.53
C GLN A 209 -19.41 -17.11 12.51
N GLY A 210 -18.35 -16.54 11.94
CA GLY A 210 -17.50 -17.16 10.93
C GLY A 210 -18.09 -17.13 9.53
N LYS A 211 -19.22 -16.45 9.29
CA LYS A 211 -19.83 -16.33 7.97
C LYS A 211 -19.08 -15.34 7.11
N THR A 212 -18.79 -15.75 5.87
CA THR A 212 -18.03 -14.95 4.93
C THR A 212 -18.88 -14.20 3.92
N ALA A 213 -18.43 -13.03 3.52
CA ALA A 213 -19.02 -12.25 2.43
C ALA A 213 -17.96 -11.39 1.73
N VAL A 214 -18.27 -10.99 0.50
CA VAL A 214 -17.58 -9.92 -0.21
C VAL A 214 -18.53 -8.74 -0.31
N ARG A 215 -18.12 -7.59 0.22
CA ARG A 215 -18.93 -6.36 0.24
C ARG A 215 -18.06 -5.11 0.13
N ARG A 216 -18.66 -3.97 -0.18
CA ARG A 216 -17.97 -2.68 -0.17
C ARG A 216 -18.04 -2.06 1.21
N ILE A 217 -16.92 -1.51 1.67
CA ILE A 217 -16.81 -0.73 2.91
C ILE A 217 -16.03 0.54 2.55
N SER A 218 -16.66 1.68 2.77
CA SER A 218 -16.09 3.00 2.51
C SER A 218 -15.52 3.59 3.80
N LEU A 219 -14.53 4.46 3.66
CA LEU A 219 -14.03 5.28 4.75
C LEU A 219 -15.14 6.17 5.37
N LYS A 220 -16.13 6.57 4.57
CA LYS A 220 -17.28 7.38 4.99
C LYS A 220 -18.27 6.62 5.89
N ASP A 221 -18.22 5.28 5.84
CA ASP A 221 -19.08 4.43 6.69
C ASP A 221 -18.53 4.27 8.11
N LEU A 222 -17.30 4.73 8.37
CA LEU A 222 -16.60 4.53 9.63
C LEU A 222 -16.83 5.67 10.62
N ASP A 223 -16.85 5.33 11.90
CA ASP A 223 -16.70 6.28 12.99
C ASP A 223 -15.22 6.61 13.18
N ILE A 224 -14.81 7.85 12.89
CA ILE A 224 -13.42 8.28 13.06
C ILE A 224 -13.32 9.10 14.35
N ARG A 225 -12.37 8.75 15.22
CA ARG A 225 -12.15 9.44 16.50
C ARG A 225 -10.70 9.90 16.62
N ILE A 226 -10.53 11.14 17.07
CA ILE A 226 -9.25 11.75 17.41
C ILE A 226 -9.40 12.32 18.82
N GLY A 227 -8.68 11.74 19.77
CA GLY A 227 -8.94 12.02 21.19
C GLY A 227 -10.38 11.66 21.57
N ASN A 228 -11.10 12.61 22.14
CA ASN A 228 -12.50 12.46 22.52
C ASN A 228 -13.50 12.91 21.42
N LYS A 229 -12.99 13.48 20.32
CA LYS A 229 -13.83 14.00 19.26
C LYS A 229 -14.11 12.93 18.21
N ARG A 230 -15.39 12.82 17.83
CA ARG A 230 -15.88 11.95 16.78
C ARG A 230 -16.07 12.75 15.49
N TYR A 231 -15.61 12.18 14.38
CA TYR A 231 -15.78 12.72 13.03
C TYR A 231 -16.56 11.72 12.19
N ARG A 232 -17.62 12.20 11.56
CA ARG A 232 -18.44 11.39 10.65
C ARG A 232 -18.78 12.22 9.43
N ASP A 233 -18.63 11.61 8.25
CA ASP A 233 -18.89 12.27 6.98
C ASP A 233 -20.35 12.74 6.90
N GLY A 234 -20.56 14.00 6.48
CA GLY A 234 -21.88 14.63 6.38
C GLY A 234 -22.52 15.10 7.69
N GLU A 235 -21.99 14.75 8.87
CA GLU A 235 -22.50 15.23 10.17
C GLU A 235 -21.76 16.49 10.65
N ASN A 236 -20.47 16.40 10.84
CA ASN A 236 -19.64 17.48 11.40
C ASN A 236 -18.34 17.72 10.63
N CYS A 237 -18.13 16.98 9.56
CA CYS A 237 -16.97 17.09 8.69
C CYS A 237 -17.29 16.50 7.31
N ARG A 238 -16.32 16.62 6.41
CA ARG A 238 -16.29 15.91 5.14
C ARG A 238 -15.04 15.02 5.12
N ILE A 239 -15.22 13.76 4.81
CA ILE A 239 -14.12 12.83 4.62
C ILE A 239 -13.74 12.82 3.14
N LEU A 240 -12.56 13.32 2.83
CA LEU A 240 -12.08 13.53 1.47
C LEU A 240 -10.85 12.67 1.20
N TYR A 241 -10.91 11.87 0.14
CA TYR A 241 -9.83 10.98 -0.28
C TYR A 241 -9.81 10.83 -1.81
N ARG A 242 -8.70 10.34 -2.33
CA ARG A 242 -8.58 10.06 -3.77
C ARG A 242 -9.24 8.71 -4.12
N PRO A 243 -9.75 8.56 -5.35
CA PRO A 243 -9.69 9.51 -6.47
C PRO A 243 -10.85 10.51 -6.50
N GLU A 244 -11.79 10.46 -5.56
CA GLU A 244 -12.99 11.30 -5.60
C GLU A 244 -12.63 12.79 -5.60
N HIS A 245 -11.65 13.15 -4.80
CA HIS A 245 -11.20 14.53 -4.65
C HIS A 245 -9.67 14.63 -4.76
N SER A 246 -9.19 15.63 -5.51
CA SER A 246 -7.76 15.94 -5.58
C SER A 246 -7.36 17.05 -4.60
N TYR A 247 -8.28 17.97 -4.30
CA TYR A 247 -8.07 19.11 -3.42
C TYR A 247 -9.21 19.22 -2.41
N THR A 248 -8.90 19.76 -1.24
CA THR A 248 -9.90 20.14 -0.24
C THR A 248 -10.54 21.50 -0.60
N PRO A 249 -11.74 21.82 -0.07
CA PRO A 249 -12.33 23.17 -0.19
C PRO A 249 -11.37 24.25 0.33
N ARG A 250 -11.44 25.47 -0.24
CA ARG A 250 -10.52 26.56 0.13
C ARG A 250 -10.83 27.20 1.50
N HIS A 251 -12.03 27.01 2.02
CA HIS A 251 -12.42 27.45 3.37
C HIS A 251 -12.15 26.34 4.38
N GLY A 252 -12.36 26.61 5.66
CA GLY A 252 -12.25 25.63 6.73
C GLY A 252 -10.83 25.14 7.01
N TYR A 253 -10.75 23.95 7.59
CA TYR A 253 -9.53 23.37 8.11
C TYR A 253 -9.44 21.89 7.71
N ASP A 254 -8.23 21.46 7.45
CA ASP A 254 -7.89 20.09 7.05
C ASP A 254 -7.10 19.39 8.15
N LEU A 255 -7.58 18.26 8.64
CA LEU A 255 -6.79 17.26 9.36
C LEU A 255 -6.34 16.21 8.36
N ILE A 256 -5.04 16.11 8.16
CA ILE A 256 -4.46 15.16 7.21
C ILE A 256 -4.11 13.89 7.95
N VAL A 257 -4.69 12.78 7.52
CA VAL A 257 -4.56 11.48 8.18
C VAL A 257 -3.88 10.48 7.23
N VAL A 258 -2.84 9.82 7.75
CA VAL A 258 -2.18 8.69 7.09
C VAL A 258 -2.17 7.50 8.05
N GLY A 259 -2.80 6.41 7.64
CA GLY A 259 -2.98 5.25 8.51
C GLY A 259 -3.81 5.58 9.76
N ARG A 260 -3.20 5.47 10.93
CA ARG A 260 -3.85 5.75 12.24
C ARG A 260 -3.32 7.03 12.90
N GLN A 261 -2.79 7.97 12.12
CA GLN A 261 -2.18 9.18 12.66
C GLN A 261 -2.60 10.44 11.90
N VAL A 262 -2.94 11.50 12.61
CA VAL A 262 -2.99 12.86 12.06
C VAL A 262 -1.55 13.31 11.82
N THR A 263 -1.18 13.45 10.55
CA THR A 263 0.18 13.83 10.14
C THR A 263 0.37 15.34 10.06
N ALA A 264 -0.71 16.06 9.80
CA ALA A 264 -0.69 17.51 9.72
C ALA A 264 -2.07 18.13 9.91
N PHE A 265 -2.04 19.42 10.21
CA PHE A 265 -3.18 20.30 10.24
C PHE A 265 -2.88 21.53 9.39
N ARG A 266 -3.85 21.99 8.60
CA ARG A 266 -3.72 23.21 7.76
C ARG A 266 -5.07 23.85 7.49
N ARG A 267 -5.06 25.05 6.90
CA ARG A 267 -6.23 25.60 6.23
C ARG A 267 -6.57 24.82 4.97
N GLY A 268 -7.84 24.80 4.58
CA GLY A 268 -8.31 24.13 3.37
C GLY A 268 -7.66 24.68 2.07
N GLY A 269 -7.95 24.03 0.96
CA GLY A 269 -7.45 24.37 -0.38
C GLY A 269 -6.18 23.63 -0.80
N GLY A 270 -5.75 22.63 -0.05
CA GLY A 270 -4.56 21.86 -0.34
C GLY A 270 -4.82 20.50 -1.00
N LEU A 271 -3.75 19.89 -1.52
CA LEU A 271 -3.78 18.54 -2.10
C LEU A 271 -4.14 17.49 -1.05
N ILE A 272 -4.92 16.49 -1.46
CA ILE A 272 -5.24 15.34 -0.65
C ILE A 272 -4.14 14.28 -0.83
N PRO A 273 -3.60 13.68 0.25
CA PRO A 273 -2.55 12.68 0.16
C PRO A 273 -3.01 11.43 -0.61
N SER A 274 -2.08 10.80 -1.30
CA SER A 274 -2.31 9.55 -2.03
C SER A 274 -2.42 8.35 -1.09
N SER A 275 -1.63 8.36 -0.02
CA SER A 275 -1.56 7.28 0.98
C SER A 275 -2.43 7.50 2.21
N GLY A 276 -3.33 8.51 2.17
CA GLY A 276 -4.19 8.87 3.29
C GLY A 276 -5.47 9.58 2.86
N PHE A 277 -6.05 10.31 3.78
CA PHE A 277 -7.28 11.07 3.58
C PHE A 277 -7.27 12.37 4.38
N VAL A 278 -8.27 13.22 4.16
CA VAL A 278 -8.44 14.46 4.89
C VAL A 278 -9.80 14.49 5.58
N ILE A 279 -9.80 14.87 6.85
CA ILE A 279 -11.00 15.29 7.56
C ILE A 279 -11.07 16.80 7.42
N HIS A 280 -11.99 17.27 6.59
CA HIS A 280 -12.24 18.69 6.36
C HIS A 280 -13.38 19.17 7.26
N THR A 281 -13.17 20.27 7.98
CA THR A 281 -14.16 20.84 8.91
C THR A 281 -14.14 22.36 8.85
N ASP A 282 -15.31 22.98 9.03
CA ASP A 282 -15.44 24.45 9.10
C ASP A 282 -15.04 25.01 10.47
N ILE A 283 -14.99 24.18 11.49
CA ILE A 283 -14.65 24.56 12.87
C ILE A 283 -13.17 24.25 13.12
N LEU A 284 -12.45 25.20 13.69
CA LEU A 284 -11.04 25.01 14.11
C LEU A 284 -10.95 23.81 15.08
N PRO A 285 -10.28 22.72 14.70
CA PRO A 285 -10.16 21.56 15.57
C PRO A 285 -9.12 21.81 16.67
N GLU A 286 -9.50 21.47 17.91
CA GLU A 286 -8.53 21.28 18.98
C GLU A 286 -7.85 19.93 18.81
N LEU A 287 -6.54 19.90 18.81
CA LEU A 287 -5.75 18.68 18.59
C LEU A 287 -4.93 18.32 19.84
N PRO A 288 -5.55 17.78 20.87
CA PRO A 288 -4.81 17.25 22.01
C PRO A 288 -4.12 15.93 21.71
N ASP A 289 -4.60 15.18 20.70
CA ASP A 289 -4.13 13.85 20.31
C ASP A 289 -3.97 13.78 18.78
N THR A 290 -2.99 13.03 18.32
CA THR A 290 -2.77 12.78 16.88
C THR A 290 -3.12 11.37 16.48
N GLN A 291 -3.45 10.48 17.44
CA GLN A 291 -3.83 9.11 17.13
C GLN A 291 -5.28 9.03 16.67
N VAL A 292 -5.49 8.36 15.54
CA VAL A 292 -6.80 8.13 14.97
C VAL A 292 -7.28 6.72 15.32
N ARG A 293 -8.51 6.64 15.82
CA ARG A 293 -9.22 5.38 16.07
C ARG A 293 -10.43 5.29 15.16
N TYR A 294 -10.72 4.10 14.69
CA TYR A 294 -11.83 3.83 13.79
C TYR A 294 -12.81 2.87 14.46
N GLY A 295 -14.10 3.05 14.22
CA GLY A 295 -15.19 2.17 14.68
C GLY A 295 -16.19 1.91 13.57
N GLY A 296 -17.21 1.08 13.85
CA GLY A 296 -18.26 0.72 12.92
C GLY A 296 -18.14 -0.68 12.31
N LEU A 297 -17.10 -1.46 12.71
CA LEU A 297 -16.88 -2.83 12.25
C LEU A 297 -16.65 -3.80 13.42
N GLU A 298 -17.24 -3.49 14.58
CA GLU A 298 -17.07 -4.26 15.82
C GLU A 298 -17.67 -5.67 15.73
N ASP A 299 -18.56 -5.93 14.78
CA ASP A 299 -19.17 -7.23 14.47
C ASP A 299 -18.30 -8.14 13.60
N MET A 300 -17.18 -7.63 13.06
CA MET A 300 -16.27 -8.38 12.22
C MET A 300 -15.23 -9.14 13.05
N LEU A 301 -15.07 -10.44 12.77
CA LEU A 301 -13.95 -11.22 13.25
C LEU A 301 -12.68 -10.89 12.43
N PHE A 302 -12.85 -10.80 11.12
CA PHE A 302 -11.77 -10.54 10.18
C PHE A 302 -12.29 -9.77 8.95
N ALA A 303 -11.52 -8.81 8.45
CA ALA A 303 -11.77 -8.24 7.14
C ALA A 303 -10.48 -7.79 6.47
N VAL A 304 -10.41 -7.93 5.16
CA VAL A 304 -9.27 -7.48 4.34
C VAL A 304 -9.73 -6.87 3.03
N GLN A 305 -9.16 -5.71 2.71
CA GLN A 305 -9.27 -5.06 1.42
C GLN A 305 -7.86 -4.92 0.84
N ALA A 306 -7.64 -5.45 -0.32
CA ALA A 306 -6.38 -5.28 -1.05
C ALA A 306 -6.66 -5.15 -2.56
N GLY A 307 -6.65 -6.23 -3.30
CA GLY A 307 -6.96 -6.24 -4.73
C GLY A 307 -8.45 -6.39 -5.03
N ASN A 308 -8.75 -6.76 -6.27
CA ASN A 308 -10.10 -7.07 -6.71
C ASN A 308 -10.64 -8.35 -6.05
N SER A 309 -11.96 -8.49 -5.99
CA SER A 309 -12.57 -9.78 -5.69
C SER A 309 -12.14 -10.84 -6.72
N ALA A 310 -11.85 -12.04 -6.24
CA ALA A 310 -11.54 -13.19 -7.07
C ALA A 310 -12.80 -14.02 -7.29
N VAL A 311 -13.50 -14.37 -6.21
CA VAL A 311 -14.71 -15.19 -6.25
C VAL A 311 -15.78 -14.55 -5.36
N ILE A 312 -17.03 -14.53 -5.84
CA ILE A 312 -18.19 -14.07 -5.09
C ILE A 312 -19.28 -15.14 -5.22
N ASN A 313 -19.70 -15.73 -4.09
CA ASN A 313 -20.71 -16.79 -4.02
C ASN A 313 -20.42 -17.97 -4.97
N GLY A 314 -19.15 -18.39 -5.04
CA GLY A 314 -18.69 -19.49 -5.88
C GLY A 314 -18.52 -19.15 -7.37
N ILE A 315 -18.77 -17.89 -7.75
CA ILE A 315 -18.65 -17.44 -9.14
C ILE A 315 -17.37 -16.62 -9.29
N PRO A 316 -16.45 -17.00 -10.21
CA PRO A 316 -15.26 -16.21 -10.47
C PRO A 316 -15.64 -14.83 -11.02
N THR A 317 -15.03 -13.79 -10.52
CA THR A 317 -15.26 -12.43 -11.02
C THR A 317 -14.66 -12.26 -12.41
N ASN A 318 -15.33 -11.46 -13.24
CA ASN A 318 -14.81 -11.01 -14.53
C ASN A 318 -14.64 -9.49 -14.59
N ARG A 319 -14.87 -8.80 -13.47
CA ARG A 319 -14.78 -7.34 -13.35
C ARG A 319 -13.48 -7.00 -12.64
N PHE A 320 -12.40 -6.91 -13.40
CA PHE A 320 -11.12 -6.47 -12.88
C PHE A 320 -10.96 -4.99 -13.18
N LEU A 321 -11.12 -4.17 -12.15
CA LEU A 321 -10.82 -2.74 -12.23
C LEU A 321 -9.32 -2.57 -12.29
N SER A 322 -8.80 -2.30 -13.46
CA SER A 322 -7.41 -1.91 -13.63
C SER A 322 -7.31 -0.41 -13.37
N SER A 323 -6.37 -0.01 -12.51
CA SER A 323 -6.04 1.40 -12.30
C SER A 323 -5.65 2.14 -13.59
N PHE A 324 -5.35 1.42 -14.68
CA PHE A 324 -5.02 1.99 -15.99
C PHE A 324 -6.20 2.09 -16.95
N HIS A 325 -7.22 1.27 -16.83
CA HIS A 325 -8.31 1.20 -17.83
C HIS A 325 -9.48 2.14 -17.55
N ASP A 326 -9.66 2.59 -16.32
CA ASP A 326 -10.69 3.58 -15.98
C ASP A 326 -10.30 5.03 -16.27
N LEU A 327 -9.18 5.24 -16.94
CA LEU A 327 -8.70 6.56 -17.32
C LEU A 327 -9.49 7.16 -18.51
N LYS A 328 -10.80 7.30 -18.37
CA LYS A 328 -11.56 8.24 -19.18
C LYS A 328 -11.16 9.71 -18.94
N LYS A 329 -10.35 9.96 -17.89
CA LYS A 329 -9.86 11.28 -17.50
C LYS A 329 -8.34 11.19 -17.28
N PRO A 330 -7.52 11.44 -18.31
CA PRO A 330 -6.06 11.24 -18.28
C PRO A 330 -5.30 12.15 -17.29
N TRP A 331 -5.94 13.16 -16.73
CA TRP A 331 -5.37 14.09 -15.74
C TRP A 331 -5.62 13.69 -14.28
N ILE A 332 -6.42 12.65 -14.04
CA ILE A 332 -6.61 12.10 -12.69
C ILE A 332 -5.63 10.96 -12.54
N PRO A 333 -4.70 11.00 -11.56
CA PRO A 333 -3.82 9.88 -11.30
C PRO A 333 -4.62 8.60 -11.09
N PRO A 334 -4.13 7.45 -11.57
CA PRO A 334 -4.78 6.17 -11.29
C PRO A 334 -4.91 5.97 -9.78
N TYR A 335 -5.99 5.35 -9.36
CA TYR A 335 -6.19 5.05 -7.97
C TYR A 335 -6.30 3.53 -7.77
N PRO A 336 -5.61 2.96 -6.81
CA PRO A 336 -4.67 3.63 -5.90
C PRO A 336 -3.56 4.34 -6.67
N PRO A 337 -3.05 5.46 -6.15
CA PRO A 337 -2.10 6.30 -6.85
C PRO A 337 -0.69 5.69 -6.82
N THR A 338 -0.53 4.55 -7.42
CA THR A 338 0.76 3.89 -7.58
C THR A 338 1.12 3.81 -9.05
N LEU A 339 2.41 3.81 -9.35
CA LEU A 339 2.90 3.60 -10.72
C LEU A 339 2.69 2.17 -11.20
N TYR A 340 2.55 1.24 -10.25
CA TYR A 340 2.20 -0.12 -10.55
C TYR A 340 0.68 -0.25 -10.65
N PRO A 341 0.16 -0.80 -11.75
CA PRO A 341 -1.23 -1.19 -11.81
C PRO A 341 -1.45 -2.33 -10.82
N LEU A 342 -2.06 -2.02 -9.67
CA LEU A 342 -2.27 -2.96 -8.56
C LEU A 342 -3.03 -4.22 -8.98
N ASP A 343 -3.81 -4.12 -10.03
CA ASP A 343 -4.58 -5.24 -10.58
C ASP A 343 -4.43 -5.27 -12.09
N TYR A 344 -3.23 -5.52 -12.58
CA TYR A 344 -3.03 -5.66 -14.02
C TYR A 344 -3.67 -6.95 -14.50
N ALA A 345 -4.87 -6.82 -15.04
CA ALA A 345 -5.75 -7.95 -15.34
C ALA A 345 -5.24 -8.87 -16.46
N ARG A 346 -4.37 -8.36 -17.32
CA ARG A 346 -3.92 -9.07 -18.53
C ARG A 346 -2.65 -9.86 -18.36
N ASP A 347 -1.74 -9.39 -17.52
CA ASP A 347 -0.45 -10.03 -17.38
C ASP A 347 -0.48 -11.13 -16.34
N ARG A 348 0.20 -12.22 -16.64
CA ARG A 348 0.48 -13.28 -15.70
C ARG A 348 1.56 -12.84 -14.73
N ALA A 349 1.31 -13.01 -13.44
CA ALA A 349 2.24 -12.67 -12.35
C ALA A 349 2.00 -13.62 -11.17
N PRO A 350 2.88 -13.66 -10.17
CA PRO A 350 2.58 -14.28 -8.91
C PRO A 350 1.35 -13.62 -8.28
N ARG A 351 0.43 -14.43 -7.73
CA ARG A 351 -0.79 -13.94 -7.09
C ARG A 351 -1.00 -14.63 -5.75
N ILE A 352 -1.61 -13.91 -4.83
CA ILE A 352 -2.17 -14.48 -3.61
C ILE A 352 -3.64 -14.15 -3.56
N VAL A 353 -4.44 -15.13 -3.19
CA VAL A 353 -5.88 -14.98 -2.96
C VAL A 353 -6.19 -15.51 -1.59
N ILE A 354 -6.90 -14.72 -0.79
CA ILE A 354 -7.49 -15.15 0.48
C ILE A 354 -9.00 -15.22 0.32
N GLY A 355 -9.60 -16.24 0.90
CA GLY A 355 -11.03 -16.42 0.85
C GLY A 355 -11.50 -17.56 1.74
N ALA A 356 -12.70 -18.01 1.50
CA ALA A 356 -13.31 -19.14 2.18
C ALA A 356 -13.90 -20.14 1.19
N ASP A 357 -13.96 -21.39 1.61
CA ASP A 357 -14.67 -22.45 0.89
C ASP A 357 -16.19 -22.37 1.09
N MET A 358 -16.91 -23.34 0.54
CA MET A 358 -18.37 -23.41 0.63
C MET A 358 -18.92 -23.59 2.06
N GLN A 359 -18.07 -23.98 3.02
CA GLN A 359 -18.35 -24.11 4.43
C GLN A 359 -17.90 -22.90 5.25
N ASP A 360 -17.51 -21.81 4.59
CA ASP A 360 -16.94 -20.59 5.18
C ASP A 360 -15.59 -20.83 5.92
N GLN A 361 -14.88 -21.93 5.62
CA GLN A 361 -13.55 -22.21 6.16
C GLN A 361 -12.46 -21.48 5.40
N PRO A 362 -11.38 -21.01 6.07
CA PRO A 362 -10.35 -20.22 5.42
C PRO A 362 -9.58 -20.99 4.35
N MET A 363 -9.38 -20.32 3.21
CA MET A 363 -8.53 -20.78 2.11
C MET A 363 -7.56 -19.66 1.71
N ILE A 364 -6.30 -20.02 1.48
CA ILE A 364 -5.32 -19.12 0.89
C ILE A 364 -4.64 -19.85 -0.28
N LEU A 365 -4.55 -19.20 -1.42
CA LEU A 365 -3.88 -19.71 -2.60
C LEU A 365 -2.72 -18.82 -3.00
N TRP A 366 -1.56 -19.43 -3.24
CA TRP A 366 -0.41 -18.76 -3.83
C TRP A 366 -0.12 -19.33 -5.20
N PHE A 367 -0.28 -18.50 -6.22
CA PHE A 367 0.08 -18.78 -7.61
C PHE A 367 1.53 -18.36 -7.80
N GLU A 368 2.42 -19.32 -8.03
CA GLU A 368 3.81 -19.02 -8.36
C GLU A 368 3.87 -18.25 -9.68
N GLY A 369 4.86 -17.41 -9.86
CA GLY A 369 5.05 -16.67 -11.10
C GLY A 369 6.45 -16.76 -11.66
N ALA A 370 6.59 -16.29 -12.88
CA ALA A 370 7.88 -16.17 -13.55
C ALA A 370 8.81 -15.19 -12.79
N GLY A 371 10.09 -15.41 -12.94
CA GLY A 371 11.09 -14.47 -12.46
C GLY A 371 11.04 -13.13 -13.18
N LYS A 372 11.67 -12.11 -12.62
CA LYS A 372 11.70 -10.73 -13.13
C LYS A 372 12.17 -10.61 -14.59
N TYR A 373 12.96 -11.56 -15.07
CA TYR A 373 13.53 -11.55 -16.40
C TYR A 373 12.76 -12.39 -17.42
N GLY A 374 11.57 -12.84 -17.04
CA GLY A 374 10.66 -13.58 -17.90
C GLY A 374 10.59 -15.07 -17.60
N TYR A 375 9.57 -15.70 -18.15
CA TYR A 375 9.27 -17.10 -17.94
C TYR A 375 10.28 -18.05 -18.59
N GLN A 376 10.74 -19.04 -17.82
CA GLN A 376 11.64 -20.10 -18.28
C GLN A 376 10.89 -21.44 -18.29
N PRO A 377 10.47 -21.95 -19.46
CA PRO A 377 9.72 -23.19 -19.56
C PRO A 377 10.43 -24.38 -18.90
N GLY A 378 9.66 -25.17 -18.16
CA GLY A 378 10.15 -26.37 -17.48
C GLY A 378 10.90 -26.14 -16.16
N LYS A 379 11.18 -24.87 -15.78
CA LYS A 379 11.88 -24.54 -14.53
C LYS A 379 10.97 -23.84 -13.51
N GLU A 380 10.01 -23.07 -13.98
CA GLU A 380 9.17 -22.23 -13.14
C GLU A 380 7.74 -22.14 -13.67
N SER A 381 6.85 -21.54 -12.92
CA SER A 381 5.49 -21.25 -13.36
C SER A 381 5.42 -19.95 -14.14
N CYS A 382 4.52 -19.87 -15.09
CA CYS A 382 4.31 -18.69 -15.92
C CYS A 382 3.57 -17.54 -15.19
N GLY A 383 2.99 -17.81 -14.03
CA GLY A 383 2.10 -16.89 -13.34
C GLY A 383 0.64 -17.03 -13.78
N ALA A 384 -0.23 -16.30 -13.10
CA ALA A 384 -1.65 -16.24 -13.43
C ALA A 384 -2.10 -14.80 -13.66
N SER A 385 -2.97 -14.57 -14.63
CA SER A 385 -3.77 -13.36 -14.71
C SER A 385 -4.79 -13.34 -13.57
N LEU A 386 -5.39 -12.19 -13.26
CA LEU A 386 -6.43 -12.14 -12.22
C LEU A 386 -7.62 -13.04 -12.56
N LYS A 387 -7.96 -13.12 -13.85
CA LYS A 387 -9.05 -13.99 -14.32
C LYS A 387 -8.72 -15.47 -14.13
N GLU A 388 -7.56 -15.93 -14.59
CA GLU A 388 -7.13 -17.33 -14.44
C GLU A 388 -7.05 -17.73 -12.96
N ALA A 389 -6.53 -16.84 -12.10
CA ALA A 389 -6.51 -17.09 -10.67
C ALA A 389 -7.92 -17.22 -10.07
N ALA A 390 -8.86 -16.35 -10.48
CA ALA A 390 -10.25 -16.41 -10.03
C ALA A 390 -10.95 -17.70 -10.47
N GLU A 391 -10.75 -18.12 -11.72
CA GLU A 391 -11.32 -19.38 -12.27
C GLU A 391 -10.78 -20.60 -11.50
N ILE A 392 -9.47 -20.65 -11.24
CA ILE A 392 -8.85 -21.74 -10.46
C ILE A 392 -9.35 -21.73 -9.00
N CYS A 393 -9.48 -20.56 -8.39
CA CYS A 393 -10.03 -20.44 -7.03
C CYS A 393 -11.47 -21.01 -6.95
N ALA A 394 -12.32 -20.66 -7.91
CA ALA A 394 -13.69 -21.18 -7.95
C ALA A 394 -13.73 -22.71 -8.21
N GLU A 395 -12.89 -23.21 -9.12
CA GLU A 395 -12.74 -24.66 -9.38
C GLU A 395 -12.32 -25.43 -8.12
N LEU A 396 -11.46 -24.83 -7.28
CA LEU A 396 -11.00 -25.40 -6.02
C LEU A 396 -12.02 -25.28 -4.88
N GLY A 397 -13.22 -24.76 -5.16
CA GLY A 397 -14.33 -24.65 -4.22
C GLY A 397 -14.32 -23.40 -3.35
N MET A 398 -13.61 -22.35 -3.75
CA MET A 398 -13.69 -21.06 -3.05
C MET A 398 -15.09 -20.46 -3.26
N LYS A 399 -15.73 -20.07 -2.15
CA LYS A 399 -17.04 -19.40 -2.14
C LYS A 399 -16.88 -17.87 -2.30
N ASN A 400 -16.05 -17.28 -1.47
CA ASN A 400 -15.77 -15.85 -1.46
C ASN A 400 -14.27 -15.61 -1.31
N GLY A 401 -13.70 -14.65 -2.02
CA GLY A 401 -12.29 -14.34 -1.88
C GLY A 401 -11.86 -13.09 -2.64
N VAL A 402 -10.73 -12.53 -2.20
CA VAL A 402 -10.10 -11.34 -2.79
C VAL A 402 -8.62 -11.57 -3.04
N HIS A 403 -8.08 -10.87 -4.04
CA HIS A 403 -6.64 -10.84 -4.27
C HIS A 403 -5.93 -10.02 -3.19
N LEU A 404 -4.79 -10.50 -2.74
CA LEU A 404 -3.83 -9.77 -1.90
C LEU A 404 -2.72 -9.18 -2.78
N ASP A 405 -1.73 -8.53 -2.15
CA ASP A 405 -0.55 -8.02 -2.86
C ASP A 405 0.21 -9.18 -3.51
N GLY A 406 0.42 -9.05 -4.80
CA GLY A 406 1.02 -10.05 -5.67
C GLY A 406 2.41 -9.65 -6.16
N GLY A 407 2.77 -10.14 -7.35
CA GLY A 407 4.07 -9.84 -7.96
C GLY A 407 5.22 -10.26 -7.05
N GLY A 408 6.25 -9.44 -6.94
CA GLY A 408 7.41 -9.72 -6.09
C GLY A 408 7.11 -9.76 -4.59
N SER A 409 5.98 -9.22 -4.15
CA SER A 409 5.56 -9.30 -2.73
C SER A 409 4.91 -10.64 -2.38
N ALA A 410 4.45 -11.41 -3.39
CA ALA A 410 3.75 -12.67 -3.18
C ALA A 410 4.65 -13.72 -2.53
N GLN A 411 4.34 -14.07 -1.29
CA GLN A 411 5.10 -15.06 -0.53
C GLN A 411 4.28 -15.69 0.59
N ILE A 412 4.45 -17.00 0.76
CA ILE A 412 3.92 -17.79 1.87
C ILE A 412 5.06 -18.59 2.48
N LEU A 413 5.16 -18.57 3.80
CA LEU A 413 6.08 -19.41 4.56
C LEU A 413 5.27 -20.36 5.43
N CYS A 414 5.47 -21.66 5.27
CA CYS A 414 4.96 -22.71 6.14
C CYS A 414 6.13 -23.26 6.98
N ALA A 415 6.04 -23.21 8.31
CA ALA A 415 7.13 -23.55 9.22
C ALA A 415 8.46 -22.87 8.82
N ASN A 416 8.40 -21.60 8.47
CA ASN A 416 9.51 -20.77 7.98
C ASN A 416 10.15 -21.21 6.65
N LYS A 417 9.51 -22.07 5.88
CA LYS A 417 9.96 -22.51 4.55
C LYS A 417 8.96 -22.09 3.46
N ARG A 418 9.48 -21.77 2.30
CA ARG A 418 8.69 -21.57 1.08
C ARG A 418 8.63 -22.86 0.28
N GLU A 419 7.47 -23.18 -0.25
CA GLU A 419 7.26 -24.34 -1.11
C GLU A 419 7.28 -23.95 -2.60
N LEU A 420 7.05 -22.68 -2.91
CA LEU A 420 7.10 -22.10 -4.26
C LEU A 420 8.19 -21.01 -4.32
N LEU A 421 8.65 -20.73 -5.54
CA LEU A 421 9.71 -19.75 -5.79
C LEU A 421 9.20 -18.30 -5.74
N LEU A 422 10.00 -17.42 -5.15
CA LEU A 422 9.77 -15.99 -5.27
C LEU A 422 10.06 -15.51 -6.70
N SER A 423 9.31 -14.52 -7.18
CA SER A 423 9.58 -13.91 -8.49
C SER A 423 10.80 -13.00 -8.50
N ASP A 424 11.13 -12.38 -7.35
CA ASP A 424 12.37 -11.63 -7.21
C ASP A 424 13.51 -12.61 -6.94
N ARG A 425 14.10 -13.13 -8.02
CA ARG A 425 15.22 -14.08 -8.00
C ARG A 425 16.20 -13.80 -9.13
N ASP A 426 17.42 -14.23 -8.93
CA ASP A 426 18.44 -14.20 -9.97
C ASP A 426 18.07 -15.19 -11.10
N PRO A 427 18.12 -14.79 -12.38
CA PRO A 427 17.69 -15.64 -13.49
C PRO A 427 18.65 -16.77 -13.80
N VAL A 428 19.88 -16.74 -13.29
CA VAL A 428 20.95 -17.73 -13.55
C VAL A 428 21.11 -18.66 -12.36
N THR A 429 21.31 -18.08 -11.17
CA THR A 429 21.56 -18.85 -9.94
C THR A 429 20.28 -19.32 -9.27
N TYR A 430 19.13 -18.71 -9.58
CA TYR A 430 17.83 -18.89 -8.90
C TYR A 430 17.87 -18.51 -7.42
N GLU A 431 18.87 -17.76 -6.99
CA GLU A 431 18.91 -17.20 -5.65
C GLU A 431 17.74 -16.24 -5.46
N GLU A 432 16.94 -16.52 -4.44
CA GLU A 432 15.73 -15.77 -4.13
C GLU A 432 16.06 -14.52 -3.29
N ASN A 433 15.48 -13.39 -3.66
CA ASN A 433 15.56 -12.15 -2.94
C ASN A 433 14.17 -11.81 -2.34
N GLU A 434 14.04 -12.02 -1.03
CA GLU A 434 12.79 -11.73 -0.34
C GLU A 434 12.47 -10.24 -0.38
N ARG A 435 11.26 -9.90 -0.81
CA ARG A 435 10.76 -8.54 -0.74
C ARG A 435 10.21 -8.23 0.64
N ALA A 436 10.63 -7.11 1.22
CA ALA A 436 10.04 -6.58 2.44
C ALA A 436 8.60 -6.13 2.23
N VAL A 437 7.78 -6.24 3.26
CA VAL A 437 6.35 -5.92 3.25
C VAL A 437 5.93 -5.12 4.49
N VAL A 438 4.75 -4.53 4.44
CA VAL A 438 4.21 -3.65 5.51
C VAL A 438 3.38 -4.39 6.54
N ASN A 439 2.79 -5.51 6.16
CA ASN A 439 2.01 -6.37 7.03
C ASN A 439 1.88 -7.77 6.45
N GLY A 440 1.47 -8.69 7.29
CA GLY A 440 1.19 -10.07 6.92
C GLY A 440 0.10 -10.68 7.78
N LEU A 441 -0.29 -11.89 7.41
CA LEU A 441 -1.08 -12.79 8.25
C LEU A 441 -0.18 -13.86 8.83
N ILE A 442 -0.48 -14.26 10.06
CA ILE A 442 0.08 -15.45 10.72
C ILE A 442 -1.03 -16.40 11.08
N VAL A 443 -0.71 -17.70 11.07
CA VAL A 443 -1.49 -18.75 11.71
C VAL A 443 -0.64 -19.31 12.84
N GLN A 444 -1.21 -19.29 14.03
CA GLN A 444 -0.60 -19.83 15.25
C GLN A 444 -0.95 -21.28 15.46
#